data_361cb2335a6bc28cfd5938a4c38e897e
#
_entry.id   361cb2335a6bc28cfd5938a4c38e897e
#
_cell.length_a   1.000
_cell.length_b   1.000
_cell.length_c   1.000
_cell.angle_alpha   90.00
_cell.angle_beta   90.00
_cell.angle_gamma   90.00
#
_symmetry.space_group_name_H-M   'P 1'
#
loop_
_entity.id
_entity.type
_entity.pdbx_description
1 polymer ?
#
loop_
_entity_poly.entity_id
_entity_poly.type
_entity_poly.pdbx_seq_one_letter_code
_entity_poly.pdbx_strand_id
1 'polypeptide(L)'
;MVDSLDNEDHSTGPILVVKNLQIGYDKPIVEDINLVVNSGEIISIVGESGIGKTTLLRTIAGLVKPFSGTIECDVPRRGGLGYIPQKLGLVRHTSVEHNVDLGARAGVRLFPEPLGWLSRRKKRVMSAIAKMSLEDKTHEPVRRLSGGQQRRVATARTLAQRPKLILADEFLSELDDGNISIVIDAVTEYLSQNNAAMIIVEHNISRAKDISTSVFKIEGNNLVPYETPSVEVIE
;
A
#
# COMPACT_ATOMS: atom_id res chain seq x y z
N MET A 1 28.24 27.48 -12.12
CA MET A 1 28.82 26.15 -11.87
C MET A 1 28.01 25.57 -10.73
N VAL A 2 26.84 25.06 -11.05
CA VAL A 2 25.78 24.66 -10.13
C VAL A 2 25.20 23.36 -10.68
N ASP A 3 25.02 22.44 -9.76
CA ASP A 3 24.12 21.28 -9.82
C ASP A 3 24.49 20.07 -10.67
N SER A 4 25.04 19.16 -9.95
CA SER A 4 24.99 17.74 -10.25
C SER A 4 24.87 16.96 -8.93
N LEU A 5 23.70 17.05 -8.27
CA LEU A 5 23.39 16.25 -7.08
C LEU A 5 21.91 15.81 -7.07
N ASP A 6 21.44 15.20 -8.16
CA ASP A 6 20.21 14.41 -8.19
C ASP A 6 20.33 13.31 -9.25
N ASN A 7 21.40 12.53 -9.16
CA ASN A 7 21.46 11.21 -9.77
C ASN A 7 21.05 10.20 -8.68
N GLU A 8 19.76 10.15 -8.34
CA GLU A 8 19.23 8.95 -7.69
C GLU A 8 19.26 7.82 -8.72
N ASP A 9 20.22 6.95 -8.49
CA ASP A 9 20.43 5.66 -9.11
C ASP A 9 19.07 4.96 -9.27
N HIS A 10 18.60 4.80 -10.52
CA HIS A 10 17.44 4.00 -10.83
C HIS A 10 17.82 2.54 -10.59
N SER A 11 17.66 2.06 -9.37
CA SER A 11 17.71 0.64 -9.05
C SER A 11 16.74 -0.09 -9.99
N THR A 12 17.32 -0.82 -10.94
CA THR A 12 16.56 -1.65 -11.90
C THR A 12 16.08 -2.97 -11.28
N GLY A 13 16.28 -3.15 -9.98
CA GLY A 13 15.94 -4.35 -9.23
C GLY A 13 14.53 -4.34 -8.66
N PRO A 14 14.06 -5.50 -8.15
CA PRO A 14 12.78 -5.62 -7.50
C PRO A 14 12.73 -4.80 -6.20
N ILE A 15 11.55 -4.22 -5.90
CA ILE A 15 11.30 -3.47 -4.66
C ILE A 15 11.24 -4.41 -3.45
N LEU A 16 10.69 -5.61 -3.66
CA LEU A 16 10.55 -6.63 -2.62
C LEU A 16 10.89 -8.01 -3.17
N VAL A 17 11.70 -8.76 -2.43
CA VAL A 17 11.97 -10.18 -2.66
C VAL A 17 11.72 -10.95 -1.37
N VAL A 18 10.82 -11.91 -1.44
CA VAL A 18 10.49 -12.82 -0.35
C VAL A 18 10.91 -14.23 -0.77
N LYS A 19 11.70 -14.93 0.07
CA LYS A 19 12.21 -16.27 -0.24
C LYS A 19 11.94 -17.23 0.91
N ASN A 20 11.27 -18.34 0.59
CA ASN A 20 10.99 -19.46 1.50
C ASN A 20 10.42 -19.00 2.86
N LEU A 21 9.55 -17.98 2.82
CA LEU A 21 9.05 -17.33 4.03
C LEU A 21 7.96 -18.19 4.67
N GLN A 22 8.09 -18.39 5.99
CA GLN A 22 7.07 -19.01 6.83
C GLN A 22 6.54 -17.99 7.82
N ILE A 23 5.22 -17.85 7.87
CA ILE A 23 4.54 -16.85 8.69
C ILE A 23 3.51 -17.49 9.63
N GLY A 24 3.28 -16.84 10.75
CA GLY A 24 2.30 -17.26 11.77
C GLY A 24 2.53 -16.53 13.09
N TYR A 25 1.91 -17.01 14.16
CA TYR A 25 2.11 -16.50 15.52
C TYR A 25 2.72 -17.56 16.43
N ASP A 26 1.93 -18.54 16.91
CA ASP A 26 2.41 -19.64 17.75
C ASP A 26 2.94 -20.81 16.92
N LYS A 27 2.41 -20.97 15.72
CA LYS A 27 2.80 -21.98 14.74
C LYS A 27 2.72 -21.40 13.33
N PRO A 28 3.45 -21.99 12.35
CA PRO A 28 3.32 -21.60 10.95
C PRO A 28 1.87 -21.76 10.47
N ILE A 29 1.39 -20.78 9.70
CA ILE A 29 0.05 -20.74 9.08
C ILE A 29 0.20 -20.84 7.56
N VAL A 30 1.18 -20.13 7.00
CA VAL A 30 1.53 -20.19 5.57
C VAL A 30 3.03 -20.41 5.46
N GLU A 31 3.41 -21.29 4.55
CA GLU A 31 4.79 -21.76 4.36
C GLU A 31 5.22 -21.56 2.90
N ASP A 32 6.51 -21.70 2.64
CA ASP A 32 7.11 -21.64 1.30
C ASP A 32 6.68 -20.43 0.45
N ILE A 33 6.47 -19.28 1.11
CA ILE A 33 6.08 -18.07 0.41
C ILE A 33 7.28 -17.53 -0.37
N ASN A 34 7.14 -17.49 -1.69
CA ASN A 34 8.10 -16.90 -2.62
C ASN A 34 7.37 -15.82 -3.42
N LEU A 35 7.85 -14.58 -3.36
CA LEU A 35 7.21 -13.44 -4.01
C LEU A 35 8.26 -12.41 -4.42
N VAL A 36 8.16 -11.95 -5.65
CA VAL A 36 8.96 -10.83 -6.19
C VAL A 36 8.01 -9.74 -6.61
N VAL A 37 8.30 -8.51 -6.22
CA VAL A 37 7.48 -7.32 -6.54
C VAL A 37 8.37 -6.28 -7.20
N ASN A 38 8.03 -5.90 -8.41
CA ASN A 38 8.75 -4.89 -9.18
C ASN A 38 8.06 -3.53 -9.11
N SER A 39 8.79 -2.50 -9.51
CA SER A 39 8.24 -1.14 -9.65
C SER A 39 7.06 -1.13 -10.64
N GLY A 40 6.02 -0.38 -10.30
CA GLY A 40 4.79 -0.26 -11.09
C GLY A 40 3.79 -1.39 -10.90
N GLU A 41 4.15 -2.47 -10.21
CA GLU A 41 3.25 -3.61 -10.01
C GLU A 41 2.23 -3.38 -8.89
N ILE A 42 1.03 -3.87 -9.12
CA ILE A 42 0.00 -4.11 -8.12
C ILE A 42 -0.21 -5.61 -8.02
N ILE A 43 0.10 -6.19 -6.86
CA ILE A 43 -0.09 -7.61 -6.59
C ILE A 43 -1.26 -7.78 -5.63
N SER A 44 -2.27 -8.56 -6.02
CA SER A 44 -3.35 -8.96 -5.12
C SER A 44 -3.11 -10.33 -4.50
N ILE A 45 -3.36 -10.43 -3.20
CA ILE A 45 -3.35 -11.68 -2.46
C ILE A 45 -4.77 -12.00 -2.04
N VAL A 46 -5.31 -13.10 -2.56
CA VAL A 46 -6.67 -13.55 -2.27
C VAL A 46 -6.68 -14.85 -1.46
N GLY A 47 -7.82 -15.18 -0.88
CA GLY A 47 -8.01 -16.41 -0.10
C GLY A 47 -9.08 -16.24 0.96
N GLU A 48 -9.42 -17.33 1.66
CA GLU A 48 -10.44 -17.34 2.70
C GLU A 48 -10.10 -16.43 3.89
N SER A 49 -11.12 -16.06 4.66
CA SER A 49 -10.91 -15.28 5.87
C SER A 49 -10.10 -16.09 6.89
N GLY A 50 -9.15 -15.46 7.57
CA GLY A 50 -8.31 -16.12 8.58
C GLY A 50 -7.16 -16.98 8.04
N ILE A 51 -7.00 -17.15 6.71
CA ILE A 51 -5.95 -18.00 6.12
C ILE A 51 -4.52 -17.48 6.26
N GLY A 52 -4.32 -16.23 6.72
CA GLY A 52 -2.98 -15.67 6.94
C GLY A 52 -2.63 -14.44 6.08
N LYS A 53 -3.52 -13.93 5.22
CA LYS A 53 -3.27 -12.77 4.34
C LYS A 53 -2.77 -11.53 5.10
N THR A 54 -3.51 -11.10 6.12
CA THR A 54 -3.12 -9.98 7.00
C THR A 54 -1.80 -10.26 7.73
N THR A 55 -1.57 -11.51 8.12
CA THR A 55 -0.31 -11.92 8.78
C THR A 55 0.86 -11.76 7.80
N LEU A 56 0.69 -12.14 6.53
CA LEU A 56 1.70 -11.94 5.49
C LEU A 56 2.04 -10.46 5.32
N LEU A 57 1.04 -9.58 5.16
CA LEU A 57 1.29 -8.14 5.05
C LEU A 57 2.01 -7.59 6.29
N ARG A 58 1.59 -8.00 7.49
CA ARG A 58 2.24 -7.58 8.74
C ARG A 58 3.67 -8.08 8.86
N THR A 59 3.95 -9.28 8.36
CA THR A 59 5.31 -9.83 8.36
C THR A 59 6.21 -9.06 7.38
N ILE A 60 5.72 -8.77 6.18
CA ILE A 60 6.43 -7.92 5.20
C ILE A 60 6.66 -6.51 5.78
N ALA A 61 5.70 -5.96 6.51
CA ALA A 61 5.81 -4.67 7.20
C ALA A 61 6.79 -4.68 8.40
N GLY A 62 7.34 -5.84 8.78
CA GLY A 62 8.18 -5.98 9.96
C GLY A 62 7.44 -5.89 11.29
N LEU A 63 6.10 -5.98 11.29
CA LEU A 63 5.24 -5.93 12.47
C LEU A 63 5.08 -7.30 13.15
N VAL A 64 5.31 -8.37 12.40
CA VAL A 64 5.31 -9.76 12.88
C VAL A 64 6.62 -10.40 12.44
N LYS A 65 7.28 -11.10 13.34
CA LYS A 65 8.52 -11.80 13.02
C LYS A 65 8.21 -13.09 12.24
N PRO A 66 8.88 -13.37 11.11
CA PRO A 66 8.72 -14.64 10.41
C PRO A 66 9.29 -15.80 11.24
N PHE A 67 8.79 -17.02 10.99
CA PHE A 67 9.37 -18.26 11.52
C PHE A 67 10.69 -18.61 10.81
N SER A 68 10.70 -18.47 9.49
CA SER A 68 11.89 -18.72 8.65
C SER A 68 11.78 -17.95 7.34
N GLY A 69 12.81 -18.03 6.50
CA GLY A 69 12.91 -17.35 5.23
C GLY A 69 13.47 -15.95 5.34
N THR A 70 13.50 -15.24 4.21
CA THR A 70 14.05 -13.89 4.12
C THR A 70 13.11 -12.93 3.43
N ILE A 71 13.16 -11.67 3.85
CA ILE A 71 12.46 -10.54 3.23
C ILE A 71 13.52 -9.49 2.93
N GLU A 72 13.78 -9.25 1.66
CA GLU A 72 14.65 -8.20 1.15
C GLU A 72 13.75 -7.10 0.57
N CYS A 73 13.76 -5.92 1.18
CA CYS A 73 12.91 -4.81 0.77
C CYS A 73 13.78 -3.58 0.51
N ASP A 74 13.90 -3.21 -0.77
CA ASP A 74 14.69 -2.05 -1.22
C ASP A 74 13.86 -0.77 -1.15
N VAL A 75 13.60 -0.32 0.07
CA VAL A 75 12.88 0.92 0.33
C VAL A 75 13.57 1.74 1.41
N PRO A 76 13.44 3.07 1.40
CA PRO A 76 13.96 3.90 2.48
C PRO A 76 13.45 3.46 3.85
N ARG A 77 14.35 3.33 4.85
CA ARG A 77 13.98 2.89 6.20
C ARG A 77 12.89 3.75 6.85
N ARG A 78 12.82 5.03 6.51
CA ARG A 78 11.78 5.95 6.99
C ARG A 78 10.89 6.36 5.84
N GLY A 79 9.60 6.11 5.97
CA GLY A 79 8.60 6.51 5.01
C GLY A 79 8.56 5.69 3.72
N GLY A 80 9.53 4.80 3.47
CA GLY A 80 9.61 4.00 2.24
C GLY A 80 8.54 2.91 2.14
N LEU A 81 8.01 2.44 3.28
CA LEU A 81 6.90 1.50 3.33
C LEU A 81 5.66 2.19 3.87
N GLY A 82 4.56 2.17 3.09
CA GLY A 82 3.24 2.63 3.48
C GLY A 82 2.35 1.45 3.86
N TYR A 83 1.56 1.58 4.94
CA TYR A 83 0.63 0.53 5.35
C TYR A 83 -0.77 1.09 5.57
N ILE A 84 -1.74 0.52 4.86
CA ILE A 84 -3.17 0.83 5.01
C ILE A 84 -3.81 -0.38 5.68
N PRO A 85 -4.03 -0.36 6.99
CA PRO A 85 -4.65 -1.48 7.71
C PRO A 85 -6.16 -1.52 7.48
N GLN A 86 -6.78 -2.66 7.65
CA GLN A 86 -8.23 -2.84 7.61
C GLN A 86 -8.95 -1.86 8.57
N LYS A 87 -8.44 -1.72 9.80
CA LYS A 87 -8.84 -0.64 10.73
C LYS A 87 -7.94 0.57 10.48
N LEU A 88 -8.43 1.56 9.76
CA LEU A 88 -7.68 2.66 9.13
C LEU A 88 -6.73 3.46 10.05
N GLY A 89 -6.88 3.37 11.37
CA GLY A 89 -6.01 4.04 12.34
C GLY A 89 -5.98 5.56 12.17
N LEU A 90 -7.12 6.16 11.80
CA LEU A 90 -7.24 7.61 11.67
C LEU A 90 -7.50 8.28 13.02
N VAL A 91 -6.96 9.48 13.20
CA VAL A 91 -7.24 10.30 14.38
C VAL A 91 -8.60 10.96 14.19
N ARG A 92 -9.64 10.36 14.74
CA ARG A 92 -11.05 10.64 14.41
C ARG A 92 -11.50 12.05 14.75
N HIS A 93 -10.94 12.69 15.77
CA HIS A 93 -11.34 14.03 16.24
C HIS A 93 -10.59 15.17 15.54
N THR A 94 -9.60 14.86 14.70
CA THR A 94 -8.85 15.85 13.93
C THR A 94 -9.32 15.91 12.49
N SER A 95 -8.92 16.97 11.77
CA SER A 95 -9.30 17.20 10.38
C SER A 95 -8.68 16.18 9.41
N VAL A 96 -9.21 16.12 8.19
CA VAL A 96 -8.64 15.41 7.05
C VAL A 96 -7.20 15.87 6.83
N GLU A 97 -6.97 17.19 6.73
CA GLU A 97 -5.63 17.76 6.53
C GLU A 97 -4.64 17.26 7.58
N HIS A 98 -5.02 17.29 8.87
CA HIS A 98 -4.14 16.81 9.93
C HIS A 98 -3.79 15.33 9.79
N ASN A 99 -4.78 14.47 9.48
CA ASN A 99 -4.52 13.04 9.26
C ASN A 99 -3.56 12.80 8.08
N VAL A 100 -3.74 13.51 6.98
CA VAL A 100 -2.88 13.39 5.79
C VAL A 100 -1.48 13.95 6.08
N ASP A 101 -1.39 15.04 6.86
CA ASP A 101 -0.13 15.64 7.29
C ASP A 101 0.72 14.70 8.17
N LEU A 102 0.09 13.84 8.97
CA LEU A 102 0.81 12.79 9.71
C LEU A 102 1.59 11.86 8.77
N GLY A 103 1.01 11.49 7.63
CA GLY A 103 1.71 10.71 6.60
C GLY A 103 2.88 11.50 6.00
N ALA A 104 2.66 12.75 5.65
CA ALA A 104 3.70 13.60 5.06
C ALA A 104 4.91 13.83 5.99
N ARG A 105 4.75 13.65 7.30
CA ARG A 105 5.85 13.72 8.30
C ARG A 105 6.67 12.44 8.38
N ALA A 106 6.10 11.28 8.06
CA ALA A 106 6.75 9.99 8.28
C ALA A 106 8.05 9.82 7.47
N GLY A 107 8.13 10.42 6.27
CA GLY A 107 9.31 10.38 5.39
C GLY A 107 10.37 11.43 5.69
N VAL A 108 10.21 12.28 6.71
CA VAL A 108 11.11 13.39 6.98
C VAL A 108 12.35 12.93 7.75
N ARG A 109 13.54 13.32 7.27
CA ARG A 109 14.81 13.16 8.01
C ARG A 109 14.84 14.11 9.22
N LEU A 110 15.47 13.69 10.33
CA LEU A 110 15.61 14.46 11.58
C LEU A 110 16.64 15.62 11.50
N PHE A 111 17.14 15.96 10.33
CA PHE A 111 18.09 17.07 10.14
C PHE A 111 17.35 18.37 9.83
N PRO A 112 17.92 19.55 10.13
CA PRO A 112 17.30 20.81 9.83
C PRO A 112 17.01 20.89 8.32
N GLU A 113 15.74 20.97 8.01
CA GLU A 113 15.23 20.95 6.65
C GLU A 113 15.53 22.28 5.94
N PRO A 114 15.86 22.25 4.65
CA PRO A 114 16.14 23.47 3.89
C PRO A 114 14.94 24.42 3.86
N LEU A 115 15.21 25.70 3.73
CA LEU A 115 14.19 26.75 3.59
C LEU A 115 13.17 26.35 2.51
N GLY A 116 11.87 26.36 2.85
CA GLY A 116 10.79 25.95 1.94
C GLY A 116 10.23 24.52 2.16
N TRP A 117 10.75 23.75 3.10
CA TRP A 117 10.22 22.43 3.42
C TRP A 117 8.72 22.45 3.84
N LEU A 118 8.33 23.39 4.69
CA LEU A 118 6.94 23.54 5.12
C LEU A 118 5.99 23.75 3.93
N SER A 119 6.39 24.55 2.95
CA SER A 119 5.59 24.78 1.74
C SER A 119 5.50 23.53 0.87
N ARG A 120 6.60 22.78 0.71
CA ARG A 120 6.61 21.49 -0.02
C ARG A 120 5.77 20.43 0.68
N ARG A 121 5.82 20.34 2.01
CA ARG A 121 4.99 19.42 2.81
C ARG A 121 3.51 19.77 2.65
N LYS A 122 3.14 21.04 2.81
CA LYS A 122 1.76 21.49 2.63
C LYS A 122 1.26 21.20 1.21
N LYS A 123 2.08 21.42 0.19
CA LYS A 123 1.74 21.09 -1.20
C LYS A 123 1.48 19.59 -1.39
N ARG A 124 2.30 18.70 -0.78
CA ARG A 124 2.08 17.25 -0.81
C ARG A 124 0.76 16.85 -0.15
N VAL A 125 0.46 17.41 1.02
CA VAL A 125 -0.79 17.15 1.75
C VAL A 125 -2.00 17.55 0.91
N MET A 126 -2.01 18.77 0.38
CA MET A 126 -3.13 19.25 -0.42
C MET A 126 -3.29 18.47 -1.73
N SER A 127 -2.19 18.12 -2.39
CA SER A 127 -2.23 17.27 -3.59
C SER A 127 -2.79 15.87 -3.30
N ALA A 128 -2.42 15.25 -2.17
CA ALA A 128 -2.96 13.95 -1.79
C ALA A 128 -4.45 14.01 -1.45
N ILE A 129 -4.91 15.10 -0.82
CA ILE A 129 -6.33 15.33 -0.53
C ILE A 129 -7.11 15.50 -1.84
N ALA A 130 -6.59 16.30 -2.79
CA ALA A 130 -7.22 16.54 -4.08
C ALA A 130 -7.33 15.25 -4.91
N LYS A 131 -6.28 14.42 -4.97
CA LYS A 131 -6.33 13.11 -5.64
C LYS A 131 -7.41 12.17 -5.09
N MET A 132 -7.83 12.37 -3.86
CA MET A 132 -8.92 11.62 -3.21
C MET A 132 -10.28 12.33 -3.27
N SER A 133 -10.40 13.45 -4.01
CA SER A 133 -11.64 14.26 -4.10
C SER A 133 -12.20 14.58 -2.71
N LEU A 134 -11.34 15.14 -1.84
CA LEU A 134 -11.68 15.49 -0.46
C LEU A 134 -11.41 16.98 -0.13
N GLU A 135 -11.26 17.84 -1.15
CA GLU A 135 -10.93 19.26 -0.98
C GLU A 135 -11.95 20.00 -0.14
N ASP A 136 -13.25 19.73 -0.36
CA ASP A 136 -14.38 20.30 0.38
C ASP A 136 -14.45 19.81 1.83
N LYS A 137 -13.73 18.73 2.17
CA LYS A 137 -13.66 18.11 3.50
C LYS A 137 -12.35 18.35 4.24
N THR A 138 -11.43 19.14 3.66
CA THR A 138 -10.07 19.34 4.18
C THR A 138 -10.05 19.64 5.69
N HIS A 139 -10.95 20.48 6.17
CA HIS A 139 -11.02 20.91 7.58
C HIS A 139 -12.04 20.13 8.42
N GLU A 140 -12.82 19.22 7.81
CA GLU A 140 -13.79 18.40 8.52
C GLU A 140 -13.11 17.38 9.45
N PRO A 141 -13.61 17.19 10.68
CA PRO A 141 -13.16 16.10 11.54
C PRO A 141 -13.51 14.74 10.92
N VAL A 142 -12.53 13.82 10.89
CA VAL A 142 -12.69 12.50 10.26
C VAL A 142 -13.89 11.70 10.78
N ARG A 143 -14.29 11.90 12.05
CA ARG A 143 -15.47 11.25 12.64
C ARG A 143 -16.81 11.58 11.95
N ARG A 144 -16.86 12.68 11.18
CA ARG A 144 -18.06 13.10 10.43
C ARG A 144 -18.12 12.54 9.02
N LEU A 145 -17.06 11.91 8.56
CA LEU A 145 -16.96 11.36 7.23
C LEU A 145 -17.60 9.97 7.14
N SER A 146 -18.14 9.64 5.97
CA SER A 146 -18.59 8.27 5.67
C SER A 146 -17.41 7.29 5.70
N GLY A 147 -17.69 5.98 5.79
CA GLY A 147 -16.66 4.93 5.74
C GLY A 147 -15.78 5.04 4.51
N GLY A 148 -16.39 5.22 3.34
CA GLY A 148 -15.66 5.42 2.07
C GLY A 148 -14.78 6.68 2.07
N GLN A 149 -15.27 7.80 2.60
CA GLN A 149 -14.46 9.01 2.76
C GLN A 149 -13.29 8.79 3.74
N GLN A 150 -13.49 8.07 4.84
CA GLN A 150 -12.42 7.72 5.77
C GLN A 150 -11.34 6.85 5.10
N ARG A 151 -11.73 5.89 4.23
CA ARG A 151 -10.77 5.09 3.45
C ARG A 151 -9.96 5.97 2.50
N ARG A 152 -10.61 6.91 1.81
CA ARG A 152 -9.92 7.89 0.96
C ARG A 152 -8.95 8.76 1.77
N VAL A 153 -9.29 9.18 3.00
CA VAL A 153 -8.34 9.88 3.90
C VAL A 153 -7.14 9.00 4.25
N ALA A 154 -7.35 7.72 4.56
CA ALA A 154 -6.25 6.80 4.86
C ALA A 154 -5.32 6.61 3.65
N THR A 155 -5.87 6.50 2.45
CA THR A 155 -5.11 6.44 1.21
C THR A 155 -4.33 7.74 0.98
N ALA A 156 -4.98 8.91 1.09
CA ALA A 156 -4.32 10.22 0.98
C ALA A 156 -3.15 10.35 1.96
N ARG A 157 -3.34 9.92 3.22
CA ARG A 157 -2.27 9.89 4.24
C ARG A 157 -1.08 9.05 3.78
N THR A 158 -1.34 7.87 3.22
CA THR A 158 -0.29 6.97 2.74
C THR A 158 0.42 7.55 1.52
N LEU A 159 -0.30 8.11 0.54
CA LEU A 159 0.32 8.74 -0.62
C LEU A 159 1.16 9.98 -0.25
N ALA A 160 0.71 10.77 0.74
CA ALA A 160 1.46 11.93 1.25
C ALA A 160 2.80 11.54 1.91
N GLN A 161 2.93 10.32 2.41
CA GLN A 161 4.16 9.75 2.95
C GLN A 161 5.23 9.52 1.87
N ARG A 162 4.82 9.31 0.60
CA ARG A 162 5.67 8.95 -0.54
C ARG A 162 6.38 7.60 -0.39
N PRO A 163 5.64 6.53 -0.10
CA PRO A 163 6.24 5.20 0.02
C PRO A 163 6.68 4.66 -1.35
N LYS A 164 7.68 3.77 -1.34
CA LYS A 164 8.08 2.96 -2.50
C LYS A 164 7.33 1.63 -2.55
N LEU A 165 6.89 1.12 -1.40
CA LEU A 165 6.03 -0.06 -1.29
C LEU A 165 4.80 0.28 -0.45
N ILE A 166 3.62 0.02 -0.99
CA ILE A 166 2.33 0.15 -0.29
C ILE A 166 1.80 -1.24 0.03
N LEU A 167 1.47 -1.48 1.29
CA LEU A 167 0.77 -2.67 1.75
C LEU A 167 -0.64 -2.28 2.17
N ALA A 168 -1.67 -2.91 1.60
CA ALA A 168 -3.06 -2.56 1.87
C ALA A 168 -3.89 -3.78 2.23
N ASP A 169 -4.49 -3.74 3.41
CA ASP A 169 -5.27 -4.82 3.99
C ASP A 169 -6.77 -4.50 3.86
N GLU A 170 -7.45 -5.14 2.89
CA GLU A 170 -8.89 -4.98 2.62
C GLU A 170 -9.34 -3.51 2.48
N PHE A 171 -8.47 -2.67 1.92
CA PHE A 171 -8.68 -1.22 1.94
C PHE A 171 -9.79 -0.73 0.98
N LEU A 172 -10.21 -1.56 0.03
CA LEU A 172 -11.32 -1.28 -0.89
C LEU A 172 -12.68 -1.79 -0.38
N SER A 173 -12.69 -2.53 0.74
CA SER A 173 -13.95 -2.96 1.36
C SER A 173 -14.78 -1.74 1.78
N GLU A 174 -16.11 -1.82 1.72
CA GLU A 174 -17.05 -0.74 2.04
C GLU A 174 -17.00 0.49 1.08
N LEU A 175 -16.26 0.42 -0.02
CA LEU A 175 -16.33 1.40 -1.10
C LEU A 175 -17.34 0.94 -2.16
N ASP A 176 -18.11 1.88 -2.68
CA ASP A 176 -18.87 1.70 -3.92
C ASP A 176 -17.92 1.82 -5.13
N ASP A 177 -18.39 1.40 -6.31
CA ASP A 177 -17.58 1.33 -7.51
C ASP A 177 -16.99 2.69 -7.91
N GLY A 178 -17.73 3.78 -7.72
CA GLY A 178 -17.23 5.13 -8.03
C GLY A 178 -16.08 5.55 -7.10
N ASN A 179 -16.16 5.22 -5.82
CA ASN A 179 -15.09 5.48 -4.86
C ASN A 179 -13.88 4.55 -5.06
N ILE A 180 -14.11 3.30 -5.52
CA ILE A 180 -13.02 2.38 -5.89
C ILE A 180 -12.23 2.97 -7.05
N SER A 181 -12.89 3.43 -8.12
CA SER A 181 -12.21 4.03 -9.29
C SER A 181 -11.32 5.21 -8.86
N ILE A 182 -11.85 6.18 -8.09
CA ILE A 182 -11.07 7.32 -7.59
C ILE A 182 -9.79 6.86 -6.87
N VAL A 183 -9.92 5.86 -6.01
CA VAL A 183 -8.78 5.37 -5.22
C VAL A 183 -7.75 4.65 -6.08
N ILE A 184 -8.20 3.74 -6.97
CA ILE A 184 -7.33 2.95 -7.83
C ILE A 184 -6.61 3.83 -8.85
N ASP A 185 -7.32 4.78 -9.50
CA ASP A 185 -6.73 5.71 -10.46
C ASP A 185 -5.62 6.53 -9.82
N ALA A 186 -5.89 7.09 -8.62
CA ALA A 186 -4.90 7.87 -7.90
C ALA A 186 -3.70 7.05 -7.43
N VAL A 187 -3.92 5.79 -7.01
CA VAL A 187 -2.84 4.88 -6.63
C VAL A 187 -2.02 4.49 -7.84
N THR A 188 -2.64 4.07 -8.94
CA THR A 188 -1.94 3.66 -10.17
C THR A 188 -1.10 4.81 -10.74
N GLU A 189 -1.66 6.01 -10.80
CA GLU A 189 -0.91 7.22 -11.17
C GLU A 189 0.29 7.44 -10.24
N TYR A 190 0.07 7.29 -8.94
CA TYR A 190 1.14 7.44 -7.94
C TYR A 190 2.27 6.42 -8.15
N LEU A 191 1.93 5.12 -8.34
CA LEU A 191 2.91 4.06 -8.51
C LEU A 191 3.80 4.33 -9.74
N SER A 192 3.19 4.71 -10.87
CA SER A 192 3.93 5.01 -12.10
C SER A 192 4.85 6.23 -11.96
N GLN A 193 4.38 7.31 -11.30
CA GLN A 193 5.16 8.55 -11.13
C GLN A 193 6.30 8.42 -10.12
N ASN A 194 6.24 7.47 -9.20
CA ASN A 194 7.19 7.36 -8.10
C ASN A 194 8.03 6.08 -8.12
N ASN A 195 7.95 5.27 -9.19
CA ASN A 195 8.59 3.95 -9.24
C ASN A 195 8.30 3.16 -7.96
N ALA A 196 7.02 3.08 -7.60
CA ALA A 196 6.53 2.41 -6.40
C ALA A 196 5.73 1.16 -6.77
N ALA A 197 5.47 0.29 -5.81
CA ALA A 197 4.65 -0.91 -5.98
C ALA A 197 3.62 -1.03 -4.87
N MET A 198 2.64 -1.92 -5.06
CA MET A 198 1.59 -2.18 -4.08
C MET A 198 1.29 -3.67 -3.94
N ILE A 199 1.06 -4.11 -2.70
CA ILE A 199 0.48 -5.41 -2.38
C ILE A 199 -0.85 -5.17 -1.70
N ILE A 200 -1.91 -5.79 -2.22
CA ILE A 200 -3.29 -5.66 -1.73
C ILE A 200 -3.78 -7.02 -1.25
N VAL A 201 -4.43 -7.06 -0.11
CA VAL A 201 -5.25 -8.20 0.32
C VAL A 201 -6.69 -7.93 -0.07
N GLU A 202 -7.29 -8.87 -0.80
CA GLU A 202 -8.66 -8.80 -1.28
C GLU A 202 -9.40 -10.12 -1.06
N HIS A 203 -10.73 -10.04 -0.90
CA HIS A 203 -11.61 -11.21 -0.83
C HIS A 203 -12.31 -11.47 -2.17
N ASN A 204 -12.56 -10.42 -2.94
CA ASN A 204 -13.24 -10.51 -4.23
C ASN A 204 -12.20 -10.74 -5.34
N ILE A 205 -12.22 -11.96 -5.90
CA ILE A 205 -11.28 -12.37 -6.95
C ILE A 205 -11.48 -11.57 -8.23
N SER A 206 -12.71 -11.25 -8.62
CA SER A 206 -12.97 -10.44 -9.81
C SER A 206 -12.32 -9.07 -9.66
N ARG A 207 -12.58 -8.39 -8.54
CA ARG A 207 -11.94 -7.10 -8.24
C ARG A 207 -10.42 -7.20 -8.23
N ALA A 208 -9.88 -8.25 -7.60
CA ALA A 208 -8.43 -8.47 -7.56
C ALA A 208 -7.83 -8.53 -8.98
N LYS A 209 -8.50 -9.22 -9.93
CA LYS A 209 -8.07 -9.30 -11.33
C LYS A 209 -8.15 -7.96 -12.05
N ASP A 210 -9.21 -7.19 -11.80
CA ASP A 210 -9.45 -5.93 -12.50
C ASP A 210 -8.42 -4.84 -12.12
N ILE A 211 -7.88 -4.90 -10.90
CA ILE A 211 -6.99 -3.84 -10.37
C ILE A 211 -5.51 -4.23 -10.30
N SER A 212 -5.15 -5.49 -10.53
CA SER A 212 -3.79 -5.99 -10.27
C SER A 212 -3.10 -6.48 -11.53
N THR A 213 -1.78 -6.32 -11.54
CA THR A 213 -0.90 -6.92 -12.56
C THR A 213 -0.77 -8.44 -12.39
N SER A 214 -0.84 -8.90 -11.14
CA SER A 214 -0.76 -10.32 -10.79
C SER A 214 -1.61 -10.63 -9.56
N VAL A 215 -2.22 -11.81 -9.56
CA VAL A 215 -3.03 -12.29 -8.44
C VAL A 215 -2.40 -13.57 -7.89
N PHE A 216 -2.25 -13.64 -6.58
CA PHE A 216 -1.81 -14.83 -5.86
C PHE A 216 -2.92 -15.28 -4.91
N LYS A 217 -3.03 -16.59 -4.71
CA LYS A 217 -3.97 -17.20 -3.78
C LYS A 217 -3.22 -17.91 -2.68
N ILE A 218 -3.66 -17.74 -1.44
CA ILE A 218 -3.26 -18.66 -0.37
C ILE A 218 -4.20 -19.85 -0.43
N GLU A 219 -3.63 -21.03 -0.71
CA GLU A 219 -4.35 -22.30 -0.82
C GLU A 219 -3.64 -23.38 -0.01
N GLY A 220 -4.36 -24.02 0.89
CA GLY A 220 -3.73 -24.80 1.94
C GLY A 220 -2.81 -23.91 2.78
N ASN A 221 -1.51 -24.26 2.81
CA ASN A 221 -0.50 -23.47 3.53
C ASN A 221 0.47 -22.74 2.59
N ASN A 222 0.18 -22.65 1.28
CA ASN A 222 1.09 -22.12 0.28
C ASN A 222 0.54 -20.87 -0.41
N LEU A 223 1.44 -19.98 -0.86
CA LEU A 223 1.11 -18.87 -1.75
C LEU A 223 1.36 -19.32 -3.20
N VAL A 224 0.30 -19.40 -4.00
CA VAL A 224 0.38 -19.84 -5.40
C VAL A 224 -0.16 -18.77 -6.35
N PRO A 225 0.37 -18.65 -7.58
CA PRO A 225 -0.23 -17.78 -8.60
C PRO A 225 -1.68 -18.22 -8.84
N TYR A 226 -2.58 -17.23 -8.95
CA TYR A 226 -3.97 -17.49 -9.31
C TYR A 226 -4.10 -17.52 -10.83
N GLU A 227 -4.04 -18.72 -11.41
CA GLU A 227 -4.34 -18.92 -12.82
C GLU A 227 -5.85 -18.89 -13.04
N THR A 228 -6.31 -18.15 -14.04
CA THR A 228 -7.70 -18.24 -14.47
C THR A 228 -7.88 -19.62 -15.08
N PRO A 229 -8.85 -20.46 -14.62
CA PRO A 229 -9.15 -21.70 -15.33
C PRO A 229 -9.37 -21.35 -16.81
N SER A 230 -8.61 -21.96 -17.69
CA SER A 230 -8.90 -21.92 -19.13
C SER A 230 -10.33 -22.40 -19.29
N VAL A 231 -11.20 -21.55 -19.82
CA VAL A 231 -12.54 -21.99 -20.23
C VAL A 231 -12.29 -23.01 -21.33
N GLU A 232 -12.42 -24.29 -21.04
CA GLU A 232 -12.53 -25.30 -22.08
C GLU A 232 -13.74 -24.93 -22.92
N VAL A 233 -13.47 -24.42 -24.11
CA VAL A 233 -14.51 -24.27 -25.15
C VAL A 233 -14.92 -25.71 -25.47
N ILE A 234 -16.03 -26.13 -24.91
CA ILE A 234 -16.69 -27.39 -25.31
C ILE A 234 -17.21 -27.09 -26.74
N GLU A 235 -16.55 -27.65 -27.76
CA GLU A 235 -17.02 -27.72 -29.15
C GLU A 235 -18.26 -28.62 -29.24
#